data_7fc91f50ecbc4b2ab7b86515bf719017
#
_entry.id   7fc91f50ecbc4b2ab7b86515bf719017
#
_cell.length_a   1.000
_cell.length_b   1.000
_cell.length_c   1.000
_cell.angle_alpha   90.00
_cell.angle_beta   90.00
_cell.angle_gamma   90.00
#
_symmetry.space_group_name_H-M   'P 1'
#
loop_
_entity.id
_entity.type
_entity.pdbx_description
1 polymer ?
#
loop_
_entity_poly.entity_id
_entity_poly.type
_entity_poly.pdbx_seq_one_letter_code
_entity_poly.pdbx_strand_id
1 'polypeptide(L)'
;MLSTRLVQLIEGHCDEIASRLIHAIKDHPEMRNLAARPEGEIREWSREILGNLGYLLSARKDEDFQRRFQILGKMRFEEKIPLHEAVLRLHILKDKIIGFLHEQGFPMSAVQLYAEEELELRMGRFFDDCVYHVVRGYEDAMRVARRIAS
;
A
#
# COMPACT_ATOMS: atom_id res chain seq x y z
N MET A 1 16.02 -15.19 -9.37
CA MET A 1 14.64 -15.70 -9.53
C MET A 1 13.78 -14.68 -10.26
N LEU A 2 12.83 -15.15 -11.05
CA LEU A 2 11.97 -14.25 -11.84
C LEU A 2 11.14 -13.32 -10.94
N SER A 3 10.60 -13.83 -9.82
CA SER A 3 9.83 -13.02 -8.88
C SER A 3 10.67 -11.88 -8.29
N THR A 4 11.96 -12.12 -8.02
CA THR A 4 12.87 -11.08 -7.54
C THR A 4 13.05 -9.98 -8.59
N ARG A 5 13.16 -10.36 -9.86
CA ARG A 5 13.27 -9.37 -10.95
C ARG A 5 12.02 -8.53 -11.08
N LEU A 6 10.84 -9.13 -10.91
CA LEU A 6 9.58 -8.39 -10.95
C LEU A 6 9.48 -7.40 -9.79
N VAL A 7 9.91 -7.81 -8.59
CA VAL A 7 9.96 -6.90 -7.44
C VAL A 7 10.93 -5.75 -7.71
N GLN A 8 12.12 -6.03 -8.24
CA GLN A 8 13.09 -4.99 -8.58
C GLN A 8 12.55 -4.03 -9.63
N LEU A 9 11.76 -4.54 -10.58
CA LEU A 9 11.12 -3.72 -11.59
C LEU A 9 10.14 -2.73 -10.95
N ILE A 10 9.33 -3.19 -10.01
CA ILE A 10 8.40 -2.35 -9.25
C ILE A 10 9.18 -1.31 -8.45
N GLU A 11 10.21 -1.74 -7.71
CA GLU A 11 11.03 -0.85 -6.90
C GLU A 11 11.72 0.23 -7.73
N GLY A 12 12.11 -0.11 -8.95
CA GLY A 12 12.76 0.83 -9.87
C GLY A 12 11.81 1.82 -10.56
N HIS A 13 10.50 1.60 -10.44
CA HIS A 13 9.47 2.45 -11.07
C HIS A 13 8.52 3.07 -10.05
N CYS A 14 9.02 3.33 -8.84
CA CYS A 14 8.22 3.90 -7.74
C CYS A 14 7.49 5.18 -8.15
N ASP A 15 8.17 6.10 -8.83
CA ASP A 15 7.60 7.39 -9.17
C ASP A 15 6.46 7.27 -10.19
N GLU A 16 6.62 6.39 -11.16
CA GLU A 16 5.57 6.15 -12.15
C GLU A 16 4.32 5.58 -11.51
N ILE A 17 4.49 4.55 -10.65
CA ILE A 17 3.36 3.92 -9.95
C ILE A 17 2.72 4.92 -8.98
N ALA A 18 3.54 5.70 -8.26
CA ALA A 18 3.04 6.73 -7.35
C ALA A 18 2.23 7.79 -8.09
N SER A 19 2.65 8.19 -9.29
CA SER A 19 1.90 9.15 -10.10
C SER A 19 0.53 8.62 -10.50
N ARG A 20 0.45 7.33 -10.85
CA ARG A 20 -0.82 6.68 -11.16
C ARG A 20 -1.74 6.63 -9.93
N LEU A 21 -1.18 6.36 -8.75
CA LEU A 21 -1.93 6.37 -7.50
C LEU A 21 -2.48 7.76 -7.21
N ILE A 22 -1.65 8.80 -7.32
CA ILE A 22 -2.07 10.18 -7.06
C ILE A 22 -3.22 10.57 -7.99
N HIS A 23 -3.10 10.26 -9.28
CA HIS A 23 -4.14 10.54 -10.26
C HIS A 23 -5.45 9.83 -9.90
N ALA A 24 -5.37 8.56 -9.53
CA ALA A 24 -6.54 7.77 -9.14
C ALA A 24 -7.22 8.32 -7.88
N ILE A 25 -6.43 8.76 -6.90
CA ILE A 25 -6.97 9.37 -5.67
C ILE A 25 -7.70 10.67 -5.99
N LYS A 26 -7.12 11.52 -6.84
CA LYS A 26 -7.75 12.80 -7.21
C LYS A 26 -9.07 12.63 -7.95
N ASP A 27 -9.17 11.59 -8.76
CA ASP A 27 -10.38 11.33 -9.54
C ASP A 27 -11.44 10.54 -8.77
N HIS A 28 -11.10 10.00 -7.58
CA HIS A 28 -12.01 9.13 -6.85
C HIS A 28 -12.94 9.93 -5.95
N PRO A 29 -14.27 9.77 -6.09
CA PRO A 29 -15.23 10.56 -5.31
C PRO A 29 -15.20 10.30 -3.80
N GLU A 30 -14.69 9.15 -3.38
CA GLU A 30 -14.62 8.76 -1.96
C GLU A 30 -13.28 9.09 -1.31
N MET A 31 -12.37 9.78 -2.03
CA MET A 31 -11.00 10.04 -1.56
C MET A 31 -10.73 11.55 -1.34
N ARG A 32 -11.74 12.31 -0.96
CA ARG A 32 -11.66 13.77 -0.86
C ARG A 32 -10.60 14.26 0.11
N ASN A 33 -10.47 13.61 1.26
CA ASN A 33 -9.54 14.08 2.28
C ASN A 33 -8.10 13.82 1.89
N LEU A 34 -7.79 12.65 1.34
CA LEU A 34 -6.46 12.37 0.83
C LEU A 34 -6.15 13.17 -0.43
N ALA A 35 -7.13 13.40 -1.30
CA ALA A 35 -6.94 14.22 -2.49
C ALA A 35 -6.61 15.67 -2.16
N ALA A 36 -7.07 16.16 -1.00
CA ALA A 36 -6.78 17.52 -0.55
C ALA A 36 -5.38 17.67 0.07
N ARG A 37 -4.70 16.55 0.38
CA ARG A 37 -3.34 16.59 0.93
C ARG A 37 -2.33 16.90 -0.17
N PRO A 38 -1.17 17.48 0.18
CA PRO A 38 -0.12 17.71 -0.81
C PRO A 38 0.30 16.42 -1.52
N GLU A 39 0.49 16.51 -2.84
CA GLU A 39 0.91 15.34 -3.63
C GLU A 39 2.21 14.72 -3.10
N GLY A 40 3.12 15.54 -2.58
CA GLY A 40 4.38 15.08 -2.02
C GLY A 40 4.21 14.09 -0.87
N GLU A 41 3.16 14.25 -0.07
CA GLU A 41 2.88 13.31 1.03
C GLU A 41 2.45 11.96 0.51
N ILE A 42 1.59 11.93 -0.50
CA ILE A 42 1.13 10.68 -1.12
C ILE A 42 2.29 9.98 -1.82
N ARG A 43 3.13 10.76 -2.52
CA ARG A 43 4.30 10.23 -3.21
C ARG A 43 5.31 9.64 -2.24
N GLU A 44 5.58 10.31 -1.14
CA GLU A 44 6.49 9.83 -0.10
C GLU A 44 5.98 8.55 0.54
N TRP A 45 4.70 8.51 0.88
CA TRP A 45 4.06 7.31 1.41
C TRP A 45 4.20 6.13 0.44
N SER A 46 3.97 6.39 -0.85
CA SER A 46 4.08 5.36 -1.88
C SER A 46 5.52 4.85 -2.00
N ARG A 47 6.50 5.74 -1.98
CA ARG A 47 7.92 5.38 -2.07
C ARG A 47 8.37 4.51 -0.92
N GLU A 48 7.88 4.77 0.29
CA GLU A 48 8.23 3.97 1.47
C GLU A 48 7.80 2.51 1.29
N ILE A 49 6.67 2.28 0.65
CA ILE A 49 6.18 0.93 0.37
C ILE A 49 6.87 0.36 -0.87
N LEU A 50 6.82 1.08 -1.98
CA LEU A 50 7.31 0.59 -3.28
C LEU A 50 8.82 0.42 -3.32
N GLY A 51 9.55 1.35 -2.70
CA GLY A 51 11.01 1.30 -2.68
C GLY A 51 11.59 0.21 -1.80
N ASN A 52 10.79 -0.35 -0.91
CA ASN A 52 11.20 -1.40 0.04
C ASN A 52 10.34 -2.66 -0.10
N LEU A 53 9.69 -2.83 -1.25
CA LEU A 53 8.71 -3.89 -1.41
C LEU A 53 9.25 -5.28 -1.15
N GLY A 54 10.45 -5.59 -1.65
CA GLY A 54 11.06 -6.89 -1.43
C GLY A 54 11.27 -7.21 0.04
N TYR A 55 11.79 -6.23 0.79
CA TYR A 55 11.95 -6.35 2.24
C TYR A 55 10.61 -6.53 2.93
N LEU A 56 9.63 -5.69 2.59
CA LEU A 56 8.32 -5.71 3.23
C LEU A 56 7.58 -7.02 2.99
N LEU A 57 7.68 -7.58 1.79
CA LEU A 57 7.07 -8.88 1.48
C LEU A 57 7.64 -10.00 2.36
N SER A 58 8.94 -9.93 2.67
CA SER A 58 9.60 -10.91 3.54
C SER A 58 9.30 -10.69 5.01
N ALA A 59 9.12 -9.43 5.43
CA ALA A 59 8.98 -9.04 6.84
C ALA A 59 7.53 -9.00 7.34
N ARG A 60 6.54 -9.34 6.53
CA ARG A 60 5.13 -9.12 6.86
C ARG A 60 4.62 -9.79 8.15
N LYS A 61 5.33 -10.79 8.65
CA LYS A 61 4.98 -11.48 9.91
C LYS A 61 5.77 -10.97 11.11
N ASP A 62 6.72 -10.05 10.91
CA ASP A 62 7.54 -9.51 11.99
C ASP A 62 6.75 -8.49 12.81
N GLU A 63 7.05 -8.43 14.11
CA GLU A 63 6.42 -7.47 15.01
C GLU A 63 6.68 -6.03 14.60
N ASP A 64 7.88 -5.73 14.11
CA ASP A 64 8.23 -4.38 13.66
C ASP A 64 7.40 -3.95 12.46
N PHE A 65 7.13 -4.86 11.52
CA PHE A 65 6.24 -4.62 10.39
C PHE A 65 4.82 -4.30 10.89
N GLN A 66 4.30 -5.13 11.77
CA GLN A 66 2.96 -4.97 12.32
C GLN A 66 2.80 -3.64 13.04
N ARG A 67 3.78 -3.31 13.88
CA ARG A 67 3.79 -2.05 14.63
C ARG A 67 3.86 -0.85 13.70
N ARG A 68 4.68 -0.92 12.66
CA ARG A 68 4.81 0.16 11.66
C ARG A 68 3.47 0.51 11.03
N PHE A 69 2.71 -0.49 10.59
CA PHE A 69 1.42 -0.26 9.95
C PHE A 69 0.35 0.15 10.96
N GLN A 70 0.43 -0.31 12.21
CA GLN A 70 -0.46 0.16 13.27
C GLN A 70 -0.20 1.64 13.58
N ILE A 71 1.06 2.07 13.60
CA ILE A 71 1.42 3.48 13.77
C ILE A 71 0.86 4.32 12.62
N LEU A 72 0.95 3.84 11.39
CA LEU A 72 0.37 4.53 10.23
C LEU A 72 -1.14 4.70 10.40
N GLY A 73 -1.84 3.68 10.90
CA GLY A 73 -3.27 3.78 11.19
C GLY A 73 -3.57 4.85 12.22
N LYS A 74 -2.80 4.88 13.31
CA LYS A 74 -2.92 5.91 14.34
C LYS A 74 -2.70 7.31 13.74
N MET A 75 -1.69 7.47 12.91
CA MET A 75 -1.38 8.74 12.26
C MET A 75 -2.54 9.21 11.37
N ARG A 76 -3.16 8.31 10.63
CA ARG A 76 -4.32 8.66 9.80
C ARG A 76 -5.48 9.14 10.65
N PHE A 77 -5.73 8.49 11.78
CA PHE A 77 -6.75 8.95 12.72
C PHE A 77 -6.44 10.35 13.24
N GLU A 78 -5.21 10.59 13.65
CA GLU A 78 -4.79 11.89 14.19
C GLU A 78 -4.88 13.01 13.15
N GLU A 79 -4.67 12.68 11.87
CA GLU A 79 -4.83 13.60 10.75
C GLU A 79 -6.28 13.80 10.33
N LYS A 80 -7.23 13.13 10.99
CA LYS A 80 -8.66 13.15 10.67
C LYS A 80 -8.99 12.65 9.28
N ILE A 81 -8.18 11.72 8.78
CA ILE A 81 -8.46 11.02 7.53
C ILE A 81 -9.47 9.91 7.83
N PRO A 82 -10.60 9.84 7.11
CA PRO A 82 -11.57 8.77 7.33
C PRO A 82 -10.94 7.39 7.09
N LEU A 83 -11.33 6.41 7.90
CA LEU A 83 -10.77 5.06 7.82
C LEU A 83 -10.93 4.45 6.43
N HIS A 84 -12.09 4.65 5.78
CA HIS A 84 -12.32 4.09 4.45
C HIS A 84 -11.32 4.62 3.42
N GLU A 85 -10.88 5.88 3.53
CA GLU A 85 -9.87 6.43 2.63
C GLU A 85 -8.49 5.82 2.88
N ALA A 86 -8.12 5.62 4.14
CA ALA A 86 -6.85 4.98 4.48
C ALA A 86 -6.77 3.55 3.93
N VAL A 87 -7.87 2.81 4.02
CA VAL A 87 -7.96 1.44 3.49
C VAL A 87 -7.98 1.45 1.96
N LEU A 88 -8.81 2.30 1.38
CA LEU A 88 -8.97 2.37 -0.08
C LEU A 88 -7.66 2.74 -0.78
N ARG A 89 -6.86 3.62 -0.18
CA ARG A 89 -5.55 3.97 -0.73
C ARG A 89 -4.65 2.73 -0.89
N LEU A 90 -4.65 1.84 0.08
CA LEU A 90 -3.88 0.60 -0.01
C LEU A 90 -4.37 -0.30 -1.14
N HIS A 91 -5.69 -0.41 -1.30
CA HIS A 91 -6.28 -1.20 -2.39
C HIS A 91 -5.96 -0.61 -3.77
N ILE A 92 -6.04 0.71 -3.89
CA ILE A 92 -5.71 1.38 -5.16
C ILE A 92 -4.22 1.19 -5.49
N LEU A 93 -3.35 1.32 -4.50
CA LEU A 93 -1.91 1.09 -4.71
C LEU A 93 -1.65 -0.32 -5.24
N LYS A 94 -2.25 -1.33 -4.61
CA LYS A 94 -2.14 -2.71 -5.07
C LYS A 94 -2.56 -2.85 -6.53
N ASP A 95 -3.71 -2.26 -6.90
CA ASP A 95 -4.21 -2.32 -8.26
C ASP A 95 -3.25 -1.66 -9.25
N LYS A 96 -2.64 -0.54 -8.87
CA LYS A 96 -1.68 0.16 -9.74
C LYS A 96 -0.38 -0.63 -9.92
N ILE A 97 0.07 -1.34 -8.89
CA ILE A 97 1.22 -2.24 -9.00
C ILE A 97 0.92 -3.38 -9.97
N ILE A 98 -0.22 -4.04 -9.78
CA ILE A 98 -0.61 -5.18 -10.63
C ILE A 98 -0.80 -4.72 -12.08
N GLY A 99 -1.47 -3.59 -12.29
CA GLY A 99 -1.64 -3.02 -13.63
C GLY A 99 -0.30 -2.71 -14.30
N PHE A 100 0.64 -2.15 -13.54
CA PHE A 100 1.99 -1.89 -14.03
C PHE A 100 2.68 -3.18 -14.49
N LEU A 101 2.60 -4.25 -13.69
CA LEU A 101 3.19 -5.53 -14.05
C LEU A 101 2.60 -6.09 -15.34
N HIS A 102 1.29 -6.01 -15.51
CA HIS A 102 0.62 -6.52 -16.71
C HIS A 102 1.02 -5.75 -17.96
N GLU A 103 1.33 -4.47 -17.83
CA GLU A 103 1.76 -3.64 -18.96
C GLU A 103 3.17 -3.93 -19.44
N GLN A 104 3.97 -4.68 -18.69
CA GLN A 104 5.35 -5.00 -19.07
C GLN A 104 5.45 -6.07 -20.16
N GLY A 105 4.34 -6.55 -20.69
CA GLY A 105 4.34 -7.54 -21.74
C GLY A 105 4.64 -8.96 -21.28
N PHE A 106 4.67 -9.20 -19.98
CA PHE A 106 4.77 -10.52 -19.40
C PHE A 106 3.38 -11.17 -19.35
N PRO A 107 3.32 -12.49 -19.27
CA PRO A 107 4.41 -13.45 -19.36
C PRO A 107 4.67 -13.90 -20.81
N MET A 108 5.91 -14.23 -21.15
CA MET A 108 6.30 -14.76 -22.44
C MET A 108 6.49 -16.28 -22.40
N SER A 109 6.40 -16.88 -21.21
CA SER A 109 6.53 -18.33 -21.00
C SER A 109 5.66 -18.76 -19.83
N ALA A 110 5.42 -20.08 -19.71
CA ALA A 110 4.68 -20.65 -18.58
C ALA A 110 5.39 -20.37 -17.23
N VAL A 111 6.72 -20.39 -17.23
CA VAL A 111 7.51 -20.12 -16.02
C VAL A 111 7.34 -18.68 -15.58
N GLN A 112 7.35 -17.74 -16.51
CA GLN A 112 7.14 -16.32 -16.21
C GLN A 112 5.72 -16.06 -15.71
N LEU A 113 4.72 -16.69 -16.31
CA LEU A 113 3.33 -16.59 -15.86
C LEU A 113 3.20 -17.07 -14.43
N TYR A 114 3.80 -18.22 -14.11
CA TYR A 114 3.76 -18.76 -12.75
C TYR A 114 4.41 -17.81 -11.74
N ALA A 115 5.57 -17.24 -12.08
CA ALA A 115 6.27 -16.30 -11.21
C ALA A 115 5.45 -15.03 -10.95
N GLU A 116 4.76 -14.53 -11.98
CA GLU A 116 3.89 -13.36 -11.86
C GLU A 116 2.69 -13.65 -10.96
N GLU A 117 2.03 -14.79 -11.16
CA GLU A 117 0.90 -15.21 -10.35
C GLU A 117 1.30 -15.41 -8.88
N GLU A 118 2.46 -16.00 -8.63
CA GLU A 118 2.99 -16.17 -7.29
C GLU A 118 3.25 -14.83 -6.61
N LEU A 119 3.85 -13.89 -7.34
CA LEU A 119 4.09 -12.54 -6.81
C LEU A 119 2.78 -11.83 -6.50
N GLU A 120 1.79 -11.90 -7.38
CA GLU A 120 0.48 -11.29 -7.15
C GLU A 120 -0.19 -11.86 -5.90
N LEU A 121 -0.09 -13.17 -5.68
CA LEU A 121 -0.63 -13.81 -4.48
C LEU A 121 0.09 -13.31 -3.21
N ARG A 122 1.42 -13.21 -3.26
CA ARG A 122 2.20 -12.70 -2.13
C ARG A 122 1.85 -11.24 -1.83
N MET A 123 1.70 -10.42 -2.87
CA MET A 123 1.28 -9.03 -2.71
C MET A 123 -0.12 -8.92 -2.13
N GLY A 124 -1.03 -9.76 -2.57
CA GLY A 124 -2.38 -9.81 -2.00
C GLY A 124 -2.36 -10.02 -0.49
N ARG A 125 -1.59 -11.02 -0.04
CA ARG A 125 -1.44 -11.31 1.39
C ARG A 125 -0.77 -10.15 2.13
N PHE A 126 0.23 -9.54 1.51
CA PHE A 126 0.92 -8.38 2.09
C PHE A 126 -0.05 -7.22 2.31
N PHE A 127 -0.84 -6.87 1.30
CA PHE A 127 -1.80 -5.77 1.40
C PHE A 127 -2.93 -6.09 2.38
N ASP A 128 -3.37 -7.34 2.46
CA ASP A 128 -4.35 -7.77 3.47
C ASP A 128 -3.81 -7.53 4.88
N ASP A 129 -2.55 -7.88 5.13
CA ASP A 129 -1.90 -7.63 6.42
C ASP A 129 -1.76 -6.14 6.70
N CYS A 130 -1.39 -5.35 5.70
CA CYS A 130 -1.32 -3.89 5.83
C CYS A 130 -2.66 -3.29 6.25
N VAL A 131 -3.73 -3.70 5.57
CA VAL A 131 -5.10 -3.23 5.88
C VAL A 131 -5.46 -3.60 7.31
N TYR A 132 -5.23 -4.86 7.70
CA TYR A 132 -5.55 -5.32 9.06
C TYR A 132 -4.85 -4.46 10.11
N HIS A 133 -3.55 -4.22 9.97
CA HIS A 133 -2.79 -3.47 10.97
C HIS A 133 -3.11 -1.97 10.96
N VAL A 134 -3.34 -1.39 9.80
CA VAL A 134 -3.78 0.01 9.71
C VAL A 134 -5.13 0.18 10.41
N VAL A 135 -6.07 -0.71 10.16
CA VAL A 135 -7.40 -0.69 10.80
C VAL A 135 -7.25 -0.83 12.32
N ARG A 136 -6.43 -1.78 12.78
CA ARG A 136 -6.16 -1.96 14.21
C ARG A 136 -5.62 -0.69 14.87
N GLY A 137 -4.60 -0.09 14.26
CA GLY A 137 -4.01 1.13 14.80
C GLY A 137 -4.98 2.30 14.82
N TYR A 138 -5.77 2.44 13.78
CA TYR A 138 -6.79 3.47 13.67
C TYR A 138 -7.86 3.31 14.77
N GLU A 139 -8.38 2.10 14.93
CA GLU A 139 -9.41 1.80 15.93
C GLU A 139 -8.90 1.97 17.35
N ASP A 140 -7.66 1.55 17.62
CA ASP A 140 -7.06 1.72 18.93
C ASP A 140 -6.93 3.20 19.29
N ALA A 141 -6.53 4.04 18.33
CA ALA A 141 -6.45 5.48 18.52
C ALA A 141 -7.83 6.10 18.78
N MET A 142 -8.87 5.63 18.08
CA MET A 142 -10.25 6.04 18.31
C MET A 142 -10.70 5.73 19.75
N ARG A 143 -10.40 4.53 20.22
CA ARG A 143 -10.77 4.11 21.59
C ARG A 143 -10.10 4.96 22.64
N VAL A 144 -8.81 5.27 22.47
CA VAL A 144 -8.08 6.14 23.37
C VAL A 144 -8.70 7.54 23.39
N ALA A 145 -9.02 8.09 22.23
CA ALA A 145 -9.64 9.41 22.11
C ALA A 145 -11.00 9.46 22.82
N ARG A 146 -11.81 8.40 22.68
CA ARG A 146 -13.11 8.31 23.36
C ARG A 146 -12.98 8.25 24.87
N ARG A 147 -11.98 7.54 25.40
CA ARG A 147 -11.71 7.47 26.84
C ARG A 147 -11.32 8.81 27.39
N ILE A 148 -10.50 9.56 26.68
CA ILE A 148 -10.05 10.90 27.08
C ILE A 148 -11.23 11.87 27.06
N ALA A 149 -12.13 11.76 26.08
CA ALA A 149 -13.29 12.64 25.91
C ALA A 149 -14.40 12.36 26.92
N SER A 150 -14.46 11.17 27.49
CA SER A 150 -15.42 10.83 28.55
C SER A 150 -14.81 11.08 29.92
#